data_e24c3c8ac61588adf36fca33e5de0780
#
_entry.id   e24c3c8ac61588adf36fca33e5de0780
#
_cell.length_a   1.000
_cell.length_b   1.000
_cell.length_c   1.000
_cell.angle_alpha   90.00
_cell.angle_beta   90.00
_cell.angle_gamma   90.00
#
_symmetry.space_group_name_H-M   'P 1'
#
loop_
_entity.id
_entity.type
_entity.pdbx_description
1 polymer ?
#
loop_
_entity_poly.entity_id
_entity_poly.type
_entity_poly.pdbx_seq_one_letter_code
_entity_poly.pdbx_strand_id
1 'polypeptide(L)'
;MFHKESKKMLKIGDKMPSFEVMDQDGNMVKSEDFIGKGRKTIIYFYPKDNTSGCTAEACSFRDNYAELTAAGYNVVGVSKDSSKSHSGFRAKYELPFRLLADTSTQMLQDFGAWGEKKMYGKTVLGTLRRTFIFDPDGILERIIEKVDTRNAAGQILQGD
;
A
#
# COMPACT_ATOMS: atom_id res chain seq x y z
N MET A 1 -30.47 -5.29 5.66
CA MET A 1 -29.91 -5.38 5.38
C MET A 1 -29.11 -5.38 5.01
N PHE A 2 -28.76 -5.21 5.12
CA PHE A 2 -27.90 -5.17 4.70
C PHE A 2 -27.02 -5.80 4.64
N HIS A 3 -27.10 -6.29 4.31
CA HIS A 3 -26.28 -6.96 4.36
C HIS A 3 -25.20 -6.58 4.10
N LYS A 4 -24.75 -6.76 4.57
CA LYS A 4 -23.68 -6.33 4.23
C LYS A 4 -22.92 -7.10 3.30
N GLU A 5 -22.67 -6.67 2.21
CA GLU A 5 -21.90 -7.31 1.31
C GLU A 5 -20.51 -7.22 1.72
N SER A 6 -19.75 -8.27 1.68
CA SER A 6 -18.33 -8.14 1.90
C SER A 6 -17.76 -7.39 0.73
N LYS A 7 -16.86 -6.47 1.00
CA LYS A 7 -16.21 -5.75 -0.06
C LYS A 7 -15.30 -6.68 -0.82
N LYS A 8 -15.40 -6.65 -2.12
CA LYS A 8 -14.54 -7.44 -2.96
C LYS A 8 -13.26 -6.68 -3.22
N MET A 9 -12.18 -7.41 -3.39
CA MET A 9 -10.93 -6.82 -3.82
C MET A 9 -11.12 -6.19 -5.19
N LEU A 10 -10.36 -5.14 -5.47
CA LEU A 10 -10.36 -4.49 -6.77
C LEU A 10 -9.97 -5.47 -7.86
N LYS A 11 -10.40 -5.20 -9.08
CA LYS A 11 -10.07 -5.99 -10.25
C LYS A 11 -9.30 -5.14 -11.24
N ILE A 12 -8.50 -5.79 -12.05
CA ILE A 12 -7.79 -5.13 -13.15
C ILE A 12 -8.81 -4.34 -13.98
N GLY A 13 -8.50 -3.08 -14.26
CA GLY A 13 -9.39 -2.18 -14.97
C GLY A 13 -10.23 -1.29 -14.08
N ASP A 14 -10.27 -1.54 -12.78
CA ASP A 14 -11.01 -0.69 -11.86
C ASP A 14 -10.28 0.62 -11.63
N LYS A 15 -11.04 1.66 -11.33
CA LYS A 15 -10.47 2.95 -10.95
C LYS A 15 -9.98 2.91 -9.52
N MET A 16 -8.94 3.69 -9.25
CA MET A 16 -8.43 3.87 -7.89
C MET A 16 -9.56 4.39 -7.00
N PRO A 17 -9.88 3.71 -5.89
CA PRO A 17 -10.88 4.22 -4.95
C PRO A 17 -10.45 5.58 -4.41
N SER A 18 -11.42 6.47 -4.21
CA SER A 18 -11.15 7.77 -3.61
C SER A 18 -10.71 7.59 -2.17
N PHE A 19 -9.69 8.33 -1.78
CA PHE A 19 -9.26 8.36 -0.38
C PHE A 19 -8.71 9.72 -0.03
N GLU A 20 -8.68 9.99 1.28
CA GLU A 20 -8.13 11.21 1.82
C GLU A 20 -7.59 10.83 3.18
N VAL A 21 -6.28 10.70 3.30
CA VAL A 21 -5.64 10.24 4.54
C VAL A 21 -4.36 11.03 4.76
N MET A 22 -3.88 11.05 6.00
CA MET A 22 -2.66 11.78 6.33
C MET A 22 -1.42 10.96 6.06
N ASP A 23 -0.34 11.63 5.68
CA ASP A 23 0.95 10.97 5.54
C ASP A 23 1.72 11.03 6.88
N GLN A 24 2.98 10.62 6.86
CA GLN A 24 3.84 10.57 8.05
C GLN A 24 4.10 11.94 8.67
N ASP A 25 3.89 13.01 7.92
CA ASP A 25 4.10 14.38 8.41
C ASP A 25 2.80 15.06 8.79
N GLY A 26 1.67 14.35 8.72
CA GLY A 26 0.37 14.91 9.02
C GLY A 26 -0.22 15.73 7.89
N ASN A 27 0.36 15.65 6.68
CA ASN A 27 -0.19 16.32 5.52
C ASN A 27 -1.26 15.45 4.87
N MET A 28 -2.35 16.07 4.43
CA MET A 28 -3.43 15.34 3.80
C MET A 28 -3.03 14.91 2.39
N VAL A 29 -3.26 13.63 2.08
CA VAL A 29 -2.96 13.05 0.76
C VAL A 29 -4.26 12.51 0.20
N LYS A 30 -4.54 12.85 -1.04
CA LYS A 30 -5.77 12.44 -1.72
C LYS A 30 -5.44 11.57 -2.92
N SER A 31 -6.40 10.70 -3.28
CA SER A 31 -6.22 9.82 -4.44
C SER A 31 -5.92 10.59 -5.71
N GLU A 32 -6.58 11.75 -5.91
CA GLU A 32 -6.34 12.52 -7.13
C GLU A 32 -4.93 13.08 -7.23
N ASP A 33 -4.16 13.08 -6.13
CA ASP A 33 -2.76 13.52 -6.18
C ASP A 33 -1.91 12.59 -7.03
N PHE A 34 -2.40 11.38 -7.28
CA PHE A 34 -1.66 10.34 -8.02
C PHE A 34 -2.22 10.09 -9.42
N ILE A 35 -3.24 10.85 -9.83
CA ILE A 35 -3.92 10.60 -11.10
C ILE A 35 -3.64 11.75 -12.06
N GLY A 36 -3.30 11.41 -13.30
CA GLY A 36 -3.06 12.41 -14.34
C GLY A 36 -1.73 13.11 -14.21
N LYS A 37 -0.76 12.51 -13.53
CA LYS A 37 0.56 13.11 -13.32
C LYS A 37 1.65 12.45 -14.17
N GLY A 38 1.26 11.57 -15.08
CA GLY A 38 2.21 10.92 -15.99
C GLY A 38 3.04 9.82 -15.37
N ARG A 39 2.71 9.39 -14.17
CA ARG A 39 3.45 8.33 -13.48
C ARG A 39 2.52 7.25 -12.96
N LYS A 40 3.03 6.02 -12.93
CA LYS A 40 2.31 4.90 -12.32
C LYS A 40 2.46 4.99 -10.81
N THR A 41 1.49 4.42 -10.09
CA THR A 41 1.51 4.45 -8.63
C THR A 41 1.46 3.03 -8.08
N ILE A 42 2.43 2.73 -7.20
CA ILE A 42 2.46 1.50 -6.44
C ILE A 42 1.90 1.82 -5.07
N ILE A 43 0.78 1.19 -4.70
CA ILE A 43 0.22 1.32 -3.36
C ILE A 43 0.31 -0.05 -2.71
N TYR A 44 1.14 -0.16 -1.66
CA TYR A 44 1.28 -1.43 -0.97
C TYR A 44 0.75 -1.31 0.45
N PHE A 45 -0.05 -2.31 0.85
CA PHE A 45 -0.65 -2.36 2.18
C PHE A 45 0.12 -3.35 3.03
N TYR A 46 0.43 -2.97 4.25
CA TYR A 46 1.19 -3.81 5.17
C TYR A 46 0.61 -3.72 6.57
N PRO A 47 0.77 -4.77 7.39
CA PRO A 47 0.07 -4.84 8.68
C PRO A 47 0.51 -3.83 9.74
N LYS A 48 1.82 -3.60 9.90
CA LYS A 48 2.27 -2.80 11.03
C LYS A 48 3.71 -2.33 10.89
N ASP A 49 3.94 -1.06 11.23
CA ASP A 49 5.29 -0.49 11.24
C ASP A 49 6.22 -1.29 12.17
N ASN A 50 7.48 -1.35 11.81
CA ASN A 50 8.55 -1.94 12.62
C ASN A 50 8.47 -3.45 12.86
N THR A 51 7.59 -4.16 12.15
CA THR A 51 7.61 -5.63 12.17
C THR A 51 8.61 -6.11 11.12
N SER A 52 9.13 -7.33 11.29
CA SER A 52 10.22 -7.81 10.44
C SER A 52 9.84 -7.88 8.95
N GLY A 53 8.68 -8.43 8.64
CA GLY A 53 8.23 -8.52 7.25
C GLY A 53 7.95 -7.17 6.62
N CYS A 54 7.31 -6.28 7.37
CA CYS A 54 6.99 -4.95 6.87
C CYS A 54 8.25 -4.09 6.69
N THR A 55 9.23 -4.26 7.58
CA THR A 55 10.50 -3.58 7.45
C THR A 55 11.26 -4.08 6.22
N ALA A 56 11.27 -5.41 6.00
CA ALA A 56 11.93 -5.98 4.82
C ALA A 56 11.31 -5.46 3.53
N GLU A 57 9.97 -5.40 3.49
CA GLU A 57 9.25 -4.90 2.33
C GLU A 57 9.59 -3.43 2.05
N ALA A 58 9.53 -2.59 3.09
CA ALA A 58 9.85 -1.17 2.95
C ALA A 58 11.30 -0.97 2.49
N CYS A 59 12.23 -1.74 3.04
CA CYS A 59 13.62 -1.64 2.66
C CYS A 59 13.87 -2.12 1.23
N SER A 60 13.12 -3.11 0.76
CA SER A 60 13.19 -3.54 -0.64
C SER A 60 12.83 -2.37 -1.57
N PHE A 61 11.75 -1.67 -1.27
CA PHE A 61 11.35 -0.51 -2.06
C PHE A 61 12.37 0.63 -1.93
N ARG A 62 12.92 0.84 -0.73
CA ARG A 62 13.93 1.87 -0.51
C ARG A 62 15.18 1.60 -1.34
N ASP A 63 15.69 0.37 -1.27
CA ASP A 63 16.94 0.01 -1.92
C ASP A 63 16.85 0.02 -3.44
N ASN A 64 15.63 -0.08 -3.97
CA ASN A 64 15.39 -0.07 -5.42
C ASN A 64 14.62 1.17 -5.87
N TYR A 65 14.57 2.20 -5.02
CA TYR A 65 13.74 3.36 -5.28
C TYR A 65 14.17 4.13 -6.54
N ALA A 66 15.47 4.26 -6.74
CA ALA A 66 15.99 4.96 -7.91
C ALA A 66 15.56 4.23 -9.20
N GLU A 67 15.63 2.91 -9.20
CA GLU A 67 15.21 2.10 -10.33
C GLU A 67 13.71 2.23 -10.58
N LEU A 68 12.92 2.17 -9.52
CA LEU A 68 11.46 2.30 -9.62
C LEU A 68 11.10 3.69 -10.14
N THR A 69 11.75 4.72 -9.62
CA THR A 69 11.50 6.09 -10.07
C THR A 69 11.86 6.26 -11.54
N ALA A 70 13.00 5.71 -11.97
CA ALA A 70 13.43 5.76 -13.36
C ALA A 70 12.44 5.03 -14.27
N ALA A 71 11.80 3.98 -13.76
CA ALA A 71 10.80 3.22 -14.51
C ALA A 71 9.42 3.89 -14.51
N GLY A 72 9.27 5.04 -13.87
CA GLY A 72 8.03 5.81 -13.90
C GLY A 72 7.07 5.55 -12.75
N TYR A 73 7.53 4.94 -11.66
CA TYR A 73 6.65 4.62 -10.53
C TYR A 73 6.78 5.60 -9.37
N ASN A 74 5.65 5.88 -8.72
CA ASN A 74 5.61 6.42 -7.36
C ASN A 74 5.37 5.25 -6.43
N VAL A 75 5.90 5.31 -5.21
CA VAL A 75 5.70 4.27 -4.20
C VAL A 75 5.01 4.89 -2.99
N VAL A 76 3.96 4.24 -2.51
CA VAL A 76 3.21 4.68 -1.34
C VAL A 76 2.90 3.46 -0.47
N GLY A 77 3.27 3.51 0.80
CA GLY A 77 2.92 2.46 1.75
C GLY A 77 1.72 2.87 2.58
N VAL A 78 0.87 1.92 2.95
CA VAL A 78 -0.34 2.19 3.72
C VAL A 78 -0.49 1.16 4.83
N SER A 79 -0.73 1.63 6.05
CA SER A 79 -1.14 0.77 7.15
C SER A 79 -2.09 1.54 8.05
N LYS A 80 -2.64 0.87 9.06
CA LYS A 80 -3.54 1.51 10.01
C LYS A 80 -2.80 2.23 11.14
N ASP A 81 -1.49 2.22 11.12
CA ASP A 81 -0.69 2.94 12.11
C ASP A 81 -0.88 4.45 11.98
N SER A 82 -0.59 5.17 13.06
CA SER A 82 -0.73 6.62 13.08
C SER A 82 0.36 7.32 12.29
N SER A 83 0.13 8.60 11.98
CA SER A 83 1.16 9.43 11.35
C SER A 83 2.43 9.48 12.17
N LYS A 84 2.29 9.54 13.49
CA LYS A 84 3.45 9.56 14.37
C LYS A 84 4.27 8.29 14.27
N SER A 85 3.60 7.12 14.24
CA SER A 85 4.28 5.84 14.06
C SER A 85 5.00 5.82 12.73
N HIS A 86 4.33 6.25 11.66
CA HIS A 86 4.91 6.30 10.32
C HIS A 86 6.12 7.23 10.26
N SER A 87 6.06 8.36 10.96
CA SER A 87 7.18 9.30 10.99
C SER A 87 8.42 8.63 11.57
N GLY A 88 8.26 7.90 12.68
CA GLY A 88 9.36 7.18 13.30
C GLY A 88 9.90 6.06 12.41
N PHE A 89 9.01 5.30 11.81
CA PHE A 89 9.40 4.19 10.94
C PHE A 89 10.17 4.71 9.72
N ARG A 90 9.63 5.76 9.09
CA ARG A 90 10.25 6.36 7.91
C ARG A 90 11.64 6.90 8.22
N ALA A 91 11.77 7.59 9.35
CA ALA A 91 13.06 8.15 9.77
C ALA A 91 14.07 7.04 10.10
N LYS A 92 13.63 6.02 10.81
CA LYS A 92 14.52 4.94 11.26
C LYS A 92 15.18 4.22 10.09
N TYR A 93 14.42 3.98 9.04
CA TYR A 93 14.91 3.23 7.89
C TYR A 93 15.18 4.12 6.67
N GLU A 94 15.08 5.43 6.84
CA GLU A 94 15.35 6.41 5.77
C GLU A 94 14.54 6.08 4.50
N LEU A 95 13.25 5.87 4.68
CA LEU A 95 12.38 5.54 3.55
C LEU A 95 12.13 6.80 2.72
N PRO A 96 12.34 6.75 1.39
CA PRO A 96 12.21 7.94 0.55
C PRO A 96 10.80 8.20 0.03
N PHE A 97 9.81 7.44 0.49
CA PHE A 97 8.44 7.53 -0.01
C PHE A 97 7.46 7.75 1.14
N ARG A 98 6.23 8.12 0.79
CA ARG A 98 5.20 8.41 1.78
C ARG A 98 4.62 7.16 2.40
N LEU A 99 4.26 7.28 3.67
CA LEU A 99 3.51 6.27 4.39
C LEU A 99 2.19 6.89 4.80
N LEU A 100 1.09 6.29 4.41
CA LEU A 100 -0.25 6.82 4.68
C LEU A 100 -0.86 6.16 5.90
N ALA A 101 -1.45 6.97 6.76
CA ALA A 101 -2.01 6.54 8.03
C ALA A 101 -3.52 6.34 7.90
N ASP A 102 -3.91 5.11 7.56
CA ASP A 102 -5.33 4.77 7.40
C ASP A 102 -5.90 4.26 8.72
N THR A 103 -5.95 5.14 9.71
CA THR A 103 -6.34 4.76 11.07
C THR A 103 -7.77 4.24 11.18
N SER A 104 -8.65 4.68 10.29
CA SER A 104 -10.04 4.20 10.27
C SER A 104 -10.19 2.87 9.54
N THR A 105 -9.17 2.42 8.82
CA THR A 105 -9.16 1.26 7.93
C THR A 105 -10.07 1.38 6.72
N GLN A 106 -10.62 2.57 6.47
CA GLN A 106 -11.55 2.74 5.34
C GLN A 106 -10.86 2.51 4.00
N MET A 107 -9.65 3.05 3.83
CA MET A 107 -8.89 2.84 2.60
C MET A 107 -8.53 1.37 2.42
N LEU A 108 -8.10 0.72 3.50
CA LEU A 108 -7.82 -0.71 3.49
C LEU A 108 -9.03 -1.51 3.02
N GLN A 109 -10.22 -1.16 3.52
CA GLN A 109 -11.45 -1.85 3.14
C GLN A 109 -11.81 -1.58 1.69
N ASP A 110 -11.72 -0.33 1.26
CA ASP A 110 -12.11 0.05 -0.09
C ASP A 110 -11.24 -0.59 -1.16
N PHE A 111 -9.97 -0.84 -0.85
CA PHE A 111 -9.06 -1.51 -1.78
C PHE A 111 -9.13 -3.04 -1.69
N GLY A 112 -9.85 -3.56 -0.68
CA GLY A 112 -9.89 -5.00 -0.46
C GLY A 112 -8.63 -5.55 0.18
N ALA A 113 -7.93 -4.72 0.95
CA ALA A 113 -6.72 -5.13 1.68
C ALA A 113 -7.02 -5.35 3.16
N TRP A 114 -8.29 -5.58 3.49
CA TRP A 114 -8.75 -5.81 4.86
C TRP A 114 -9.68 -7.02 4.83
N GLY A 115 -9.45 -7.98 5.70
CA GLY A 115 -10.29 -9.16 5.72
C GLY A 115 -9.84 -10.17 6.76
N GLU A 116 -10.41 -11.38 6.66
CA GLU A 116 -10.09 -12.44 7.58
C GLU A 116 -8.76 -13.07 7.23
N LYS A 117 -7.97 -13.32 8.26
CA LYS A 117 -6.72 -14.05 8.12
C LYS A 117 -6.49 -14.92 9.34
N LYS A 118 -5.65 -15.93 9.19
CA LYS A 118 -5.34 -16.83 10.28
C LYS A 118 -4.11 -16.38 11.02
N MET A 119 -4.21 -16.29 12.35
CA MET A 119 -3.08 -15.99 13.20
C MET A 119 -3.16 -16.90 14.42
N TYR A 120 -2.11 -17.70 14.62
CA TYR A 120 -2.03 -18.62 15.76
C TYR A 120 -3.25 -19.53 15.85
N GLY A 121 -3.70 -20.03 14.68
CA GLY A 121 -4.84 -20.94 14.62
C GLY A 121 -6.20 -20.30 14.76
N LYS A 122 -6.25 -18.99 14.91
CA LYS A 122 -7.52 -18.25 15.01
C LYS A 122 -7.75 -17.41 13.78
N THR A 123 -9.03 -17.17 13.46
CA THR A 123 -9.38 -16.26 12.38
C THR A 123 -9.59 -14.88 12.96
N VAL A 124 -8.86 -13.89 12.44
CA VAL A 124 -8.97 -12.51 12.90
C VAL A 124 -9.14 -11.60 11.70
N LEU A 125 -9.74 -10.43 11.92
CA LEU A 125 -9.80 -9.40 10.89
C LEU A 125 -8.52 -8.58 10.96
N GLY A 126 -7.97 -8.26 9.81
CA GLY A 126 -6.76 -7.45 9.77
C GLY A 126 -6.34 -7.11 8.37
N THR A 127 -5.20 -6.45 8.27
CA THR A 127 -4.64 -6.07 6.99
C THR A 127 -4.17 -7.30 6.23
N LEU A 128 -4.57 -7.36 4.97
CA LEU A 128 -4.07 -8.35 4.03
C LEU A 128 -2.95 -7.69 3.24
N ARG A 129 -1.76 -8.29 3.25
CA ARG A 129 -0.61 -7.73 2.55
C ARG A 129 -0.82 -7.86 1.06
N ARG A 130 -1.03 -6.75 0.39
CA ARG A 130 -1.31 -6.71 -1.05
C ARG A 130 -0.70 -5.46 -1.65
N THR A 131 -0.28 -5.57 -2.91
CA THR A 131 0.27 -4.45 -3.65
C THR A 131 -0.56 -4.22 -4.89
N PHE A 132 -0.96 -2.97 -5.11
CA PHE A 132 -1.77 -2.57 -6.26
C PHE A 132 -0.97 -1.59 -7.09
N ILE A 133 -0.95 -1.78 -8.41
CA ILE A 133 -0.22 -0.89 -9.31
C ILE A 133 -1.23 -0.26 -10.27
N PHE A 134 -1.28 1.07 -10.25
CA PHE A 134 -2.19 1.85 -11.09
C PHE A 134 -1.42 2.56 -12.19
N ASP A 135 -2.05 2.66 -13.37
CA ASP A 135 -1.45 3.40 -14.46
C ASP A 135 -1.58 4.92 -14.20
N PRO A 136 -1.01 5.77 -15.06
CA PRO A 136 -1.07 7.23 -14.82
C PRO A 136 -2.48 7.80 -14.75
N ASP A 137 -3.47 7.14 -15.32
CA ASP A 137 -4.86 7.59 -15.27
C ASP A 137 -5.61 7.05 -14.07
N GLY A 138 -4.93 6.33 -13.18
CA GLY A 138 -5.53 5.78 -11.98
C GLY A 138 -6.31 4.50 -12.19
N ILE A 139 -6.00 3.77 -13.27
CA ILE A 139 -6.66 2.50 -13.58
C ILE A 139 -5.75 1.37 -13.12
N LEU A 140 -6.33 0.41 -12.40
CA LEU A 140 -5.58 -0.70 -11.85
C LEU A 140 -5.10 -1.62 -12.97
N GLU A 141 -3.78 -1.79 -13.05
CA GLU A 141 -3.21 -2.65 -14.09
C GLU A 141 -2.59 -3.92 -13.53
N ARG A 142 -2.34 -3.98 -12.21
CA ARG A 142 -1.65 -5.13 -11.64
C ARG A 142 -1.94 -5.26 -10.15
N ILE A 143 -2.08 -6.50 -9.68
CA ILE A 143 -2.26 -6.81 -8.26
C ILE A 143 -1.27 -7.90 -7.88
N ILE A 144 -0.56 -7.70 -6.78
CA ILE A 144 0.32 -8.73 -6.23
C ILE A 144 -0.27 -9.16 -4.90
N GLU A 145 -0.80 -10.38 -4.83
CA GLU A 145 -1.40 -10.92 -3.62
C GLU A 145 -0.41 -11.72 -2.79
N LYS A 146 0.55 -12.36 -3.44
CA LYS A 146 1.58 -13.13 -2.74
C LYS A 146 2.86 -12.30 -2.75
N VAL A 147 2.95 -11.40 -1.78
CA VAL A 147 4.08 -10.48 -1.70
C VAL A 147 5.27 -11.18 -1.10
N ASP A 148 6.41 -11.12 -1.81
CA ASP A 148 7.68 -11.55 -1.28
C ASP A 148 8.30 -10.31 -0.64
N THR A 149 8.26 -10.22 0.69
CA THR A 149 8.68 -9.02 1.40
C THR A 149 10.14 -8.67 1.18
N ARG A 150 10.97 -9.66 0.92
CA ARG A 150 12.40 -9.41 0.68
C ARG A 150 12.71 -9.03 -0.75
N ASN A 151 11.74 -9.22 -1.65
CA ASN A 151 11.93 -8.91 -3.06
C ASN A 151 10.73 -8.15 -3.64
N ALA A 152 10.10 -7.33 -2.81
CA ALA A 152 8.89 -6.62 -3.21
C ALA A 152 9.11 -5.74 -4.44
N ALA A 153 10.20 -4.99 -4.48
CA ALA A 153 10.52 -4.16 -5.62
C ALA A 153 10.82 -5.01 -6.86
N GLY A 154 11.52 -6.13 -6.67
CA GLY A 154 11.86 -7.04 -7.77
C GLY A 154 10.62 -7.64 -8.42
N GLN A 155 9.61 -7.97 -7.63
CA GLN A 155 8.35 -8.49 -8.18
C GLN A 155 7.74 -7.52 -9.17
N ILE A 156 7.85 -6.23 -8.91
CA ILE A 156 7.30 -5.20 -9.79
C ILE A 156 8.20 -4.99 -11.00
N LEU A 157 9.51 -4.83 -10.77
CA LEU A 157 10.45 -4.53 -11.83
C LEU A 157 10.60 -5.68 -12.82
N GLN A 158 10.42 -6.93 -12.35
CA GLN A 158 10.55 -8.10 -13.21
C GLN A 158 9.24 -8.51 -13.86
N GLY A 159 8.16 -7.84 -13.53
CA GLY A 159 6.89 -8.11 -14.18
C GLY A 159 6.14 -9.31 -13.65
N ASP A 160 6.50 -9.78 -12.47
CA ASP A 160 5.74 -10.86 -11.84
C ASP A 160 4.84 -10.34 -10.76
#